data_1c800870f73323ba9f766fe6a0e72590
#
_entry.id   1c800870f73323ba9f766fe6a0e72590
#
_cell.length_a   1.000
_cell.length_b   1.000
_cell.length_c   1.000
_cell.angle_alpha   90.00
_cell.angle_beta   90.00
_cell.angle_gamma   90.00
#
_symmetry.space_group_name_H-M   'P 1'
#
loop_
_entity.id
_entity.type
_entity.pdbx_description
1 polymer ?
#
loop_
_entity_poly.entity_id
_entity_poly.type
_entity_poly.pdbx_seq_one_letter_code
_entity_poly.pdbx_strand_id
1 'polypeptide(L)'
;MIGGESTGKTTLALGLAATSHGVVVSEALRAFVDDHGRTPLPEEQHSILLAQRSREIAASQDHPHATIVCDPATTMTAIYSELYFNDSSLRMQAMEYAADYDAILWCRPDIPWVAEPGQHDGPQFREAADLLISQWLDDLRVATPVLEITGTQGRILMARDLLDAQFGSVWQQPAPHSST
;
A
#
# COMPACT_ATOMS: atom_id res chain seq x y z
N MET A 1 -0.98 -1.56 -1.43
CA MET A 1 0.13 -2.39 -0.91
C MET A 1 0.40 -2.08 0.54
N ILE A 2 0.84 -3.06 1.32
CA ILE A 2 1.27 -2.90 2.70
C ILE A 2 2.66 -3.50 2.91
N GLY A 3 3.38 -3.06 3.96
CA GLY A 3 4.73 -3.49 4.31
C GLY A 3 5.54 -2.35 4.90
N GLY A 4 6.55 -2.64 5.71
CA GLY A 4 7.44 -1.63 6.29
C GLY A 4 8.29 -0.91 5.24
N GLU A 5 9.15 -0.02 5.70
CA GLU A 5 10.12 0.66 4.83
C GLU A 5 11.09 -0.33 4.18
N SER A 6 11.62 0.04 3.01
CA SER A 6 12.59 -0.79 2.28
C SER A 6 12.14 -2.25 2.05
N THR A 7 10.83 -2.49 1.88
CA THR A 7 10.27 -3.80 1.50
C THR A 7 9.95 -3.90 0.01
N GLY A 8 10.34 -2.91 -0.79
CA GLY A 8 10.20 -2.92 -2.26
C GLY A 8 8.79 -2.63 -2.76
N LYS A 9 7.90 -2.04 -1.96
CA LYS A 9 6.52 -1.66 -2.36
C LYS A 9 6.52 -0.81 -3.63
N THR A 10 7.27 0.27 -3.65
CA THR A 10 7.29 1.20 -4.78
C THR A 10 7.79 0.54 -6.07
N THR A 11 8.84 -0.27 -5.98
CA THR A 11 9.33 -1.03 -7.14
C THR A 11 8.26 -2.00 -7.66
N LEU A 12 7.56 -2.68 -6.75
CA LEU A 12 6.48 -3.59 -7.10
C LEU A 12 5.29 -2.83 -7.71
N ALA A 13 4.90 -1.69 -7.11
CA ALA A 13 3.79 -0.86 -7.59
C ALA A 13 4.02 -0.39 -9.03
N LEU A 14 5.20 0.17 -9.29
CA LEU A 14 5.57 0.64 -10.62
C LEU A 14 5.62 -0.52 -11.63
N GLY A 15 6.15 -1.68 -11.24
CA GLY A 15 6.21 -2.87 -12.08
C GLY A 15 4.82 -3.41 -12.42
N LEU A 16 3.90 -3.47 -11.47
CA LEU A 16 2.52 -3.90 -11.70
C LEU A 16 1.76 -2.91 -12.57
N ALA A 17 1.85 -1.61 -12.27
CA ALA A 17 1.20 -0.58 -13.08
C ALA A 17 1.69 -0.60 -14.53
N ALA A 18 3.00 -0.78 -14.76
CA ALA A 18 3.56 -0.89 -16.11
C ALA A 18 3.00 -2.10 -16.89
N THR A 19 2.71 -3.21 -16.21
CA THR A 19 2.20 -4.43 -16.87
C THR A 19 0.69 -4.43 -17.06
N SER A 20 -0.05 -3.68 -16.24
CA SER A 20 -1.52 -3.60 -16.29
C SER A 20 -2.03 -2.32 -16.93
N HIS A 21 -1.15 -1.47 -17.46
CA HIS A 21 -1.51 -0.10 -17.86
C HIS A 21 -2.24 0.65 -16.73
N GLY A 22 -1.85 0.37 -15.50
CA GLY A 22 -2.48 0.88 -14.28
C GLY A 22 -1.93 2.22 -13.84
N VAL A 23 -2.54 2.75 -12.80
CA VAL A 23 -2.18 4.04 -12.16
C VAL A 23 -1.64 3.77 -10.76
N VAL A 24 -0.50 4.38 -10.42
CA VAL A 24 0.06 4.33 -9.06
C VAL A 24 -0.42 5.54 -8.26
N VAL A 25 -1.03 5.28 -7.11
CA VAL A 25 -1.36 6.31 -6.12
C VAL A 25 -0.23 6.38 -5.11
N SER A 26 0.49 7.49 -5.11
CA SER A 26 1.62 7.72 -4.22
C SER A 26 1.19 8.10 -2.81
N GLU A 27 2.12 7.95 -1.87
CA GLU A 27 1.94 8.17 -0.45
C GLU A 27 1.61 9.63 -0.09
N ALA A 28 0.52 9.85 0.66
CA ALA A 28 0.15 11.17 1.17
C ALA A 28 1.12 11.66 2.24
N LEU A 29 1.68 10.76 3.05
CA LEU A 29 2.69 11.08 4.07
C LEU A 29 3.94 11.72 3.45
N ARG A 30 4.42 11.21 2.32
CA ARG A 30 5.59 11.77 1.63
C ARG A 30 5.33 13.22 1.21
N ALA A 31 4.16 13.50 0.62
CA ALA A 31 3.79 14.87 0.27
C ALA A 31 3.69 15.78 1.51
N PHE A 32 3.15 15.26 2.62
CA PHE A 32 3.13 16.03 3.87
C PHE A 32 4.55 16.37 4.34
N VAL A 33 5.47 15.42 4.31
CA VAL A 33 6.88 15.64 4.71
C VAL A 33 7.56 16.65 3.79
N ASP A 34 7.32 16.56 2.49
CA ASP A 34 7.88 17.52 1.51
C ASP A 34 7.36 18.93 1.74
N ASP A 35 6.08 19.10 2.07
CA ASP A 35 5.44 20.40 2.30
C ASP A 35 5.82 21.02 3.66
N HIS A 36 5.99 20.21 4.70
CA HIS A 36 6.18 20.65 6.07
C HIS A 36 7.62 20.54 6.58
N GLY A 37 8.48 19.79 5.88
CA GLY A 37 9.88 19.54 6.28
C GLY A 37 10.02 18.69 7.56
N ARG A 38 8.96 18.01 7.99
CA ARG A 38 8.92 17.15 9.18
C ARG A 38 7.91 16.01 9.03
N THR A 39 8.06 14.99 9.86
CA THR A 39 7.03 13.93 10.01
C THR A 39 5.78 14.47 10.72
N PRO A 40 4.60 13.90 10.47
CA PRO A 40 3.36 14.30 11.13
C PRO A 40 3.36 13.98 12.62
N LEU A 41 2.63 14.78 13.38
CA LEU A 41 2.33 14.58 14.78
C LEU A 41 1.19 13.55 14.95
N PRO A 42 0.99 12.98 16.18
CA PRO A 42 -0.11 12.05 16.43
C PRO A 42 -1.48 12.58 15.98
N GLU A 43 -1.79 13.83 16.32
CA GLU A 43 -3.06 14.49 15.97
C GLU A 43 -3.26 14.75 14.48
N GLU A 44 -2.19 14.66 13.68
CA GLU A 44 -2.23 14.84 12.22
C GLU A 44 -2.44 13.53 11.47
N GLN A 45 -2.30 12.35 12.14
CA GLN A 45 -2.39 11.04 11.49
C GLN A 45 -3.74 10.81 10.81
N HIS A 46 -4.83 11.25 11.43
CA HIS A 46 -6.15 11.14 10.82
C HIS A 46 -6.27 11.95 9.51
N SER A 47 -5.67 13.15 9.46
CA SER A 47 -5.68 13.96 8.23
C SER A 47 -4.87 13.30 7.10
N ILE A 48 -3.74 12.64 7.43
CA ILE A 48 -2.94 11.88 6.45
C ILE A 48 -3.73 10.68 5.93
N LEU A 49 -4.41 9.94 6.81
CA LEU A 49 -5.26 8.82 6.43
C LEU A 49 -6.35 9.26 5.44
N LEU A 50 -7.05 10.36 5.73
CA LEU A 50 -8.09 10.91 4.85
C LEU A 50 -7.51 11.43 3.53
N ALA A 51 -6.33 12.06 3.56
CA ALA A 51 -5.65 12.52 2.35
C ALA A 51 -5.27 11.35 1.44
N GLN A 52 -4.72 10.26 2.00
CA GLN A 52 -4.41 9.06 1.24
C GLN A 52 -5.68 8.48 0.62
N ARG A 53 -6.74 8.31 1.41
CA ARG A 53 -8.01 7.79 0.94
C ARG A 53 -8.63 8.64 -0.18
N SER A 54 -8.57 9.96 -0.06
CA SER A 54 -9.06 10.87 -1.08
C SER A 54 -8.32 10.71 -2.40
N ARG A 55 -7.00 10.51 -2.38
CA ARG A 55 -6.19 10.25 -3.58
C ARG A 55 -6.59 8.94 -4.25
N GLU A 56 -6.82 7.88 -3.48
CA GLU A 56 -7.24 6.58 -3.98
C GLU A 56 -8.61 6.66 -4.67
N ILE A 57 -9.57 7.34 -4.03
CA ILE A 57 -10.91 7.57 -4.60
C ILE A 57 -10.82 8.39 -5.89
N ALA A 58 -10.05 9.49 -5.88
CA ALA A 58 -9.87 10.32 -7.07
C ALA A 58 -9.27 9.53 -8.22
N ALA A 59 -8.21 8.75 -7.97
CA ALA A 59 -7.61 7.91 -9.00
C ALA A 59 -8.59 6.88 -9.58
N SER A 60 -9.42 6.26 -8.73
CA SER A 60 -10.45 5.31 -9.18
C SER A 60 -11.54 5.98 -10.01
N GLN A 61 -11.92 7.22 -9.68
CA GLN A 61 -12.91 7.99 -10.43
C GLN A 61 -12.37 8.50 -11.76
N ASP A 62 -11.12 8.99 -11.77
CA ASP A 62 -10.46 9.50 -12.97
C ASP A 62 -10.08 8.39 -13.95
N HIS A 63 -9.89 7.17 -13.47
CA HIS A 63 -9.46 6.00 -14.23
C HIS A 63 -10.34 4.77 -13.96
N PRO A 64 -11.65 4.81 -14.26
CA PRO A 64 -12.63 3.80 -13.84
C PRO A 64 -12.41 2.39 -14.41
N HIS A 65 -11.52 2.26 -15.39
CA HIS A 65 -11.20 0.97 -16.04
C HIS A 65 -9.73 0.57 -15.88
N ALA A 66 -8.95 1.35 -15.13
CA ALA A 66 -7.55 1.05 -14.90
C ALA A 66 -7.36 0.30 -13.58
N THR A 67 -6.31 -0.51 -13.51
CA THR A 67 -5.84 -1.05 -12.24
C THR A 67 -5.23 0.08 -11.41
N ILE A 68 -5.80 0.33 -10.23
CA ILE A 68 -5.28 1.33 -9.30
C ILE A 68 -4.37 0.63 -8.29
N VAL A 69 -3.11 1.03 -8.25
CA VAL A 69 -2.10 0.46 -7.36
C VAL A 69 -1.73 1.48 -6.28
N CYS A 70 -2.22 1.29 -5.06
CA CYS A 70 -1.97 2.20 -3.93
C CYS A 70 -0.63 1.86 -3.25
N ASP A 71 0.32 2.78 -3.26
CA ASP A 71 1.66 2.64 -2.66
C ASP A 71 1.97 3.78 -1.68
N PRO A 72 1.72 3.53 -0.39
CA PRO A 72 1.03 2.38 0.21
C PRO A 72 -0.50 2.49 0.16
N ALA A 73 -1.19 1.43 0.61
CA ALA A 73 -2.61 1.47 0.91
C ALA A 73 -2.90 2.36 2.14
N THR A 74 -4.07 2.98 2.20
CA THR A 74 -4.50 3.85 3.32
C THR A 74 -4.33 3.18 4.69
N THR A 75 -4.48 1.85 4.77
CA THR A 75 -4.28 1.06 6.00
C THR A 75 -2.90 1.24 6.63
N MET A 76 -1.86 1.54 5.84
CA MET A 76 -0.51 1.76 6.38
C MET A 76 -0.41 2.99 7.27
N THR A 77 -1.19 4.04 7.01
CA THR A 77 -1.22 5.21 7.91
C THR A 77 -1.70 4.84 9.32
N ALA A 78 -2.73 4.00 9.42
CA ALA A 78 -3.22 3.54 10.72
C ALA A 78 -2.23 2.59 11.41
N ILE A 79 -1.57 1.71 10.64
CA ILE A 79 -0.51 0.83 11.16
C ILE A 79 0.66 1.66 11.71
N TYR A 80 1.09 2.69 10.99
CA TYR A 80 2.14 3.59 11.46
C TYR A 80 1.70 4.45 12.66
N SER A 81 0.44 4.88 12.73
CA SER A 81 -0.10 5.56 13.92
C SER A 81 0.00 4.67 15.16
N GLU A 82 -0.36 3.40 15.04
CA GLU A 82 -0.22 2.43 16.13
C GLU A 82 1.25 2.15 16.46
N LEU A 83 2.11 2.00 15.45
CA LEU A 83 3.53 1.70 15.62
C LEU A 83 4.30 2.83 16.32
N TYR A 84 4.13 4.08 15.86
CA TYR A 84 4.93 5.21 16.34
C TYR A 84 4.34 5.90 17.56
N PHE A 85 3.01 5.90 17.69
CA PHE A 85 2.31 6.67 18.71
C PHE A 85 1.52 5.80 19.67
N ASN A 86 1.51 4.47 19.47
CA ASN A 86 0.66 3.54 20.23
C ASN A 86 -0.83 3.96 20.17
N ASP A 87 -1.25 4.51 19.03
CA ASP A 87 -2.61 4.99 18.78
C ASP A 87 -3.32 4.10 17.76
N SER A 88 -4.20 3.24 18.24
CA SER A 88 -5.04 2.36 17.43
C SER A 88 -6.39 2.97 17.03
N SER A 89 -6.63 4.24 17.32
CA SER A 89 -7.94 4.89 17.07
C SER A 89 -8.36 4.87 15.59
N LEU A 90 -7.39 4.82 14.66
CA LEU A 90 -7.62 4.79 13.22
C LEU A 90 -7.91 3.38 12.67
N ARG A 91 -7.71 2.31 13.49
CA ARG A 91 -7.77 0.92 13.02
C ARG A 91 -9.11 0.58 12.39
N MET A 92 -10.20 0.90 13.07
CA MET A 92 -11.56 0.56 12.60
C MET A 92 -11.86 1.22 11.25
N GLN A 93 -11.56 2.51 11.11
CA GLN A 93 -11.75 3.24 9.86
C GLN A 93 -10.85 2.70 8.72
N ALA A 94 -9.60 2.34 9.05
CA ALA A 94 -8.69 1.73 8.07
C ALA A 94 -9.19 0.36 7.60
N MET A 95 -9.84 -0.42 8.46
CA MET A 95 -10.47 -1.68 8.09
C MET A 95 -11.69 -1.48 7.18
N GLU A 96 -12.53 -0.47 7.44
CA GLU A 96 -13.62 -0.11 6.55
C GLU A 96 -13.09 0.23 5.14
N TYR A 97 -12.01 1.00 5.05
CA TYR A 97 -11.39 1.34 3.76
C TYR A 97 -10.70 0.13 3.11
N ALA A 98 -10.18 -0.81 3.90
CA ALA A 98 -9.58 -2.03 3.37
C ALA A 98 -10.58 -2.89 2.58
N ALA A 99 -11.86 -2.86 2.95
CA ALA A 99 -12.92 -3.60 2.27
C ALA A 99 -13.21 -3.11 0.83
N ASP A 100 -12.74 -1.92 0.47
CA ASP A 100 -12.88 -1.38 -0.89
C ASP A 100 -11.76 -1.80 -1.84
N TYR A 101 -10.70 -2.47 -1.35
CA TYR A 101 -9.67 -3.02 -2.22
C TYR A 101 -10.06 -4.41 -2.73
N ASP A 102 -9.77 -4.69 -4.00
CA ASP A 102 -9.91 -6.05 -4.55
C ASP A 102 -8.88 -7.01 -3.94
N ALA A 103 -7.67 -6.52 -3.66
CA ALA A 103 -6.63 -7.26 -2.94
C ALA A 103 -5.65 -6.33 -2.22
N ILE A 104 -5.04 -6.85 -1.15
CA ILE A 104 -3.88 -6.25 -0.48
C ILE A 104 -2.65 -7.10 -0.79
N LEU A 105 -1.59 -6.49 -1.31
CA LEU A 105 -0.28 -7.12 -1.48
C LEU A 105 0.58 -6.78 -0.27
N TRP A 106 0.93 -7.80 0.54
CA TRP A 106 1.81 -7.66 1.70
C TRP A 106 3.25 -7.95 1.33
N CYS A 107 4.06 -6.88 1.23
CA CYS A 107 5.48 -6.97 0.90
C CYS A 107 6.30 -7.31 2.14
N ARG A 108 6.82 -8.56 2.20
CA ARG A 108 7.64 -9.05 3.31
C ARG A 108 9.03 -8.40 3.34
N PRO A 109 9.65 -8.29 4.53
CA PRO A 109 10.96 -7.67 4.73
C PRO A 109 12.16 -8.59 4.43
N ASP A 110 12.02 -9.50 3.47
CA ASP A 110 13.03 -10.51 3.10
C ASP A 110 14.03 -10.05 2.02
N ILE A 111 13.94 -8.79 1.59
CA ILE A 111 15.00 -8.14 0.80
C ILE A 111 15.96 -7.38 1.72
N PRO A 112 17.23 -7.16 1.33
CA PRO A 112 18.16 -6.36 2.11
C PRO A 112 17.60 -4.98 2.41
N TRP A 113 17.77 -4.52 3.66
CA TRP A 113 17.41 -3.15 4.00
C TRP A 113 18.43 -2.17 3.40
N VAL A 114 17.94 -1.13 2.76
CA VAL A 114 18.74 -0.06 2.19
C VAL A 114 18.19 1.26 2.70
N ALA A 115 19.07 2.09 3.29
CA ALA A 115 18.70 3.43 3.72
C ALA A 115 18.38 4.30 2.48
N GLU A 116 17.22 4.92 2.47
CA GLU A 116 16.85 5.91 1.46
C GLU A 116 16.82 7.31 2.06
N PRO A 117 17.11 8.36 1.27
CA PRO A 117 17.00 9.75 1.74
C PRO A 117 15.57 10.01 2.26
N GLY A 118 15.49 10.59 3.46
CA GLY A 118 14.20 10.89 4.10
C GLY A 118 13.61 9.75 4.93
N GLN A 119 14.19 8.57 4.89
CA GLN A 119 13.88 7.48 5.82
C GLN A 119 14.79 7.59 7.05
N HIS A 120 14.20 7.77 8.23
CA HIS A 120 14.93 7.92 9.49
C HIS A 120 14.95 6.64 10.32
N ASP A 121 14.18 5.63 9.89
CA ASP A 121 13.97 4.40 10.63
C ASP A 121 14.95 3.32 10.17
N GLY A 122 15.47 2.57 11.12
CA GLY A 122 16.39 1.47 10.83
C GLY A 122 15.65 0.15 10.57
N PRO A 123 16.40 -0.94 10.30
CA PRO A 123 15.82 -2.26 10.04
C PRO A 123 14.84 -2.73 11.12
N GLN A 124 15.06 -2.35 12.38
CA GLN A 124 14.18 -2.70 13.51
C GLN A 124 12.75 -2.16 13.37
N PHE A 125 12.58 -0.98 12.77
CA PHE A 125 11.25 -0.42 12.52
C PHE A 125 10.53 -1.17 11.39
N ARG A 126 11.26 -1.59 10.37
CA ARG A 126 10.72 -2.45 9.31
C ARG A 126 10.21 -3.78 9.88
N GLU A 127 10.97 -4.39 10.79
CA GLU A 127 10.59 -5.64 11.46
C GLU A 127 9.38 -5.42 12.38
N ALA A 128 9.38 -4.32 13.14
CA ALA A 128 8.25 -3.97 13.99
C ALA A 128 6.97 -3.70 13.18
N ALA A 129 7.08 -3.02 12.04
CA ALA A 129 5.96 -2.83 11.13
C ALA A 129 5.44 -4.16 10.57
N ASP A 130 6.31 -5.07 10.17
CA ASP A 130 5.94 -6.39 9.65
C ASP A 130 5.23 -7.24 10.72
N LEU A 131 5.72 -7.19 11.97
CA LEU A 131 5.08 -7.84 13.10
C LEU A 131 3.69 -7.26 13.37
N LEU A 132 3.54 -5.94 13.36
CA LEU A 132 2.26 -5.29 13.57
C LEU A 132 1.28 -5.60 12.43
N ILE A 133 1.74 -5.57 11.18
CA ILE A 133 0.94 -6.01 10.03
C ILE A 133 0.44 -7.44 10.24
N SER A 134 1.31 -8.34 10.72
CA SER A 134 0.92 -9.74 10.96
C SER A 134 -0.17 -9.87 12.02
N GLN A 135 -0.23 -8.96 12.99
CA GLN A 135 -1.30 -8.90 14.00
C GLN A 135 -2.63 -8.37 13.43
N TRP A 136 -2.57 -7.62 12.34
CA TRP A 136 -3.74 -7.11 11.63
C TRP A 136 -4.31 -8.10 10.59
N LEU A 137 -3.56 -9.16 10.27
CA LEU A 137 -3.89 -10.04 9.14
C LEU A 137 -5.25 -10.72 9.25
N ASP A 138 -5.65 -11.13 10.45
CA ASP A 138 -6.93 -11.82 10.62
C ASP A 138 -8.09 -10.88 10.29
N ASP A 139 -8.01 -9.62 10.73
CA ASP A 139 -9.01 -8.60 10.41
C ASP A 139 -8.94 -8.21 8.92
N LEU A 140 -7.73 -8.01 8.38
CA LEU A 140 -7.54 -7.66 6.97
C LEU A 140 -8.08 -8.73 6.03
N ARG A 141 -7.87 -10.02 6.33
CA ARG A 141 -8.35 -11.14 5.51
C ARG A 141 -9.86 -11.31 5.54
N VAL A 142 -10.53 -10.79 6.56
CA VAL A 142 -12.00 -10.71 6.57
C VAL A 142 -12.50 -9.65 5.62
N ALA A 143 -11.78 -8.52 5.53
CA ALA A 143 -12.15 -7.39 4.68
C ALA A 143 -11.85 -7.65 3.20
N THR A 144 -10.64 -8.19 2.88
CA THR A 144 -10.18 -8.37 1.50
C THR A 144 -9.11 -9.46 1.41
N PRO A 145 -8.91 -10.11 0.23
CA PRO A 145 -7.80 -11.03 0.00
C PRO A 145 -6.45 -10.38 0.28
N VAL A 146 -5.61 -11.03 1.11
CA VAL A 146 -4.23 -10.60 1.35
C VAL A 146 -3.28 -11.58 0.68
N LEU A 147 -2.53 -11.09 -0.29
CA LEU A 147 -1.55 -11.84 -1.08
C LEU A 147 -0.14 -11.51 -0.57
N GLU A 148 0.58 -12.51 -0.09
CA GLU A 148 1.90 -12.33 0.50
C GLU A 148 2.98 -12.36 -0.57
N ILE A 149 3.82 -11.32 -0.62
CA ILE A 149 4.91 -11.18 -1.56
C ILE A 149 6.24 -11.40 -0.84
N THR A 150 6.87 -12.53 -1.13
CA THR A 150 8.08 -13.02 -0.49
C THR A 150 9.26 -13.13 -1.45
N GLY A 151 10.43 -13.45 -0.92
CA GLY A 151 11.65 -13.66 -1.67
C GLY A 151 12.38 -12.38 -2.05
N THR A 152 13.63 -12.55 -2.47
CA THR A 152 14.54 -11.44 -2.79
C THR A 152 14.50 -11.04 -4.27
N GLN A 153 13.95 -11.88 -5.13
CA GLN A 153 13.89 -11.69 -6.59
C GLN A 153 12.54 -12.15 -7.16
N GLY A 154 12.22 -11.69 -8.36
CA GLY A 154 11.04 -12.15 -9.08
C GLY A 154 9.69 -11.71 -8.50
N ARG A 155 9.67 -10.76 -7.56
CA ARG A 155 8.46 -10.34 -6.82
C ARG A 155 7.35 -9.80 -7.72
N ILE A 156 7.69 -9.12 -8.83
CA ILE A 156 6.69 -8.64 -9.80
C ILE A 156 6.02 -9.83 -10.49
N LEU A 157 6.77 -10.86 -10.89
CA LEU A 157 6.20 -12.07 -11.49
C LEU A 157 5.33 -12.81 -10.47
N MET A 158 5.83 -13.01 -9.24
CA MET A 158 5.05 -13.61 -8.15
C MET A 158 3.72 -12.88 -7.92
N ALA A 159 3.75 -11.55 -7.82
CA ALA A 159 2.53 -10.77 -7.61
C ALA A 159 1.55 -10.92 -8.77
N ARG A 160 2.04 -10.95 -10.01
CA ARG A 160 1.20 -11.21 -11.18
C ARG A 160 0.58 -12.60 -11.14
N ASP A 161 1.35 -13.63 -10.86
CA ASP A 161 0.86 -15.01 -10.78
C ASP A 161 -0.22 -15.14 -9.69
N LEU A 162 -0.03 -14.50 -8.54
CA LEU A 162 -1.02 -14.47 -7.45
C LEU A 162 -2.30 -13.71 -7.84
N LEU A 163 -2.17 -12.57 -8.51
CA LEU A 163 -3.30 -11.79 -8.99
C LEU A 163 -4.04 -12.53 -10.11
N ASP A 164 -3.32 -13.19 -11.04
CA ASP A 164 -3.92 -14.01 -12.09
C ASP A 164 -4.66 -15.22 -11.51
N ALA A 165 -4.12 -15.84 -10.47
CA ALA A 165 -4.78 -16.92 -9.77
C ALA A 165 -6.06 -16.46 -9.04
N GLN A 166 -6.06 -15.26 -8.50
CA GLN A 166 -7.18 -14.69 -7.74
C GLN A 166 -8.30 -14.12 -8.64
N PHE A 167 -7.94 -13.45 -9.73
CA PHE A 167 -8.87 -12.65 -10.54
C PHE A 167 -8.91 -13.06 -12.02
N GLY A 168 -8.05 -13.99 -12.45
CA GLY A 168 -7.76 -14.17 -13.87
C GLY A 168 -6.99 -12.99 -14.44
N SER A 169 -6.76 -12.95 -15.75
CA SER A 169 -5.99 -11.88 -16.40
C SER A 169 -6.76 -10.57 -16.65
N VAL A 170 -7.97 -10.45 -16.12
CA VAL A 170 -8.82 -9.25 -16.34
C VAL A 170 -8.22 -7.98 -15.75
N TRP A 171 -7.46 -8.08 -14.65
CA TRP A 171 -6.80 -6.94 -14.02
C TRP A 171 -5.66 -6.33 -14.86
N GLN A 172 -5.20 -7.04 -15.90
CA GLN A 172 -4.15 -6.58 -16.81
C GLN A 172 -4.69 -5.90 -18.08
N GLN A 173 -6.02 -5.88 -18.26
CA GLN A 173 -6.59 -5.37 -19.51
C GLN A 173 -6.60 -3.84 -19.52
N PRO A 174 -6.14 -3.19 -20.61
CA PRO A 174 -6.33 -1.76 -20.78
C PRO A 174 -7.82 -1.46 -20.86
N ALA A 175 -8.20 -0.25 -20.42
CA ALA A 175 -9.56 0.23 -20.59
C ALA A 175 -10.04 0.01 -22.04
N PRO A 176 -11.27 -0.46 -22.26
CA PRO A 176 -11.83 -0.55 -23.61
C PRO A 176 -11.77 0.85 -24.23
N HIS A 177 -11.14 0.96 -25.41
CA HIS A 177 -11.14 2.21 -26.14
C HIS A 177 -12.60 2.59 -26.39
N SER A 178 -13.06 3.69 -25.80
CA SER A 178 -14.34 4.29 -26.16
C SER A 178 -14.25 4.69 -27.64
N SER A 179 -14.84 3.85 -28.49
CA SER A 179 -15.06 4.20 -29.90
C SER A 179 -16.05 5.35 -29.90
N THR A 180 -15.54 6.56 -30.11
CA THR A 180 -16.34 7.75 -30.45
C THR A 180 -16.91 7.62 -31.84
#